data_ff8b1ce5466fb1970a6b0ede58c769cd
#
_entry.id   ff8b1ce5466fb1970a6b0ede58c769cd
#
_cell.length_a   1.000
_cell.length_b   1.000
_cell.length_c   1.000
_cell.angle_alpha   90.00
_cell.angle_beta   90.00
_cell.angle_gamma   90.00
#
_symmetry.space_group_name_H-M   'P 1'
#
loop_
_entity.id
_entity.type
_entity.pdbx_description
1 polymer ?
#
loop_
_entity_poly.entity_id
_entity_poly.type
_entity_poly.pdbx_seq_one_letter_code
_entity_poly.pdbx_strand_id
1 'polypeptide(L)'
;MNDEEKTPGRSLKDCVAVVTGASRGAGRGIAVELGAAGATVYVTGRSKRERPADTYGQLMALSDLVALPGSIDDTADEVTRLGGRGIAVRCDHTSEQDVAALFARVERDAGRIDLLVNNAWGGHETFTGVFEAPFWEHPLSNWDSMFDRGVRNHLLASRCVAPLMVRQKKGLVATTTFWDRGHYLRGNLFYDLAKASMTRLAFGMAQELKPHGVASVAVSPGWMRTEFVLAGHKSDEAHWQERPELARTESPRYLGRAIAALAADARVMDKSGEVLRVADLAREYGFTDIDGRQVAAFEM
;
A
#
# COMPACT_ATOMS: atom_id res chain seq x y z
N MET A 1 7.55 31.11 13.83
CA MET A 1 8.13 30.72 12.54
C MET A 1 8.78 29.39 12.81
N ASN A 2 8.06 28.31 12.52
CA ASN A 2 8.57 26.96 12.72
C ASN A 2 9.25 26.54 11.41
N ASP A 3 10.55 26.34 11.47
CA ASP A 3 11.29 25.66 10.43
C ASP A 3 10.82 24.21 10.39
N GLU A 4 9.89 23.91 9.49
CA GLU A 4 9.60 22.52 9.10
C GLU A 4 10.87 22.00 8.42
N GLU A 5 11.58 21.12 9.11
CA GLU A 5 12.72 20.35 8.59
C GLU A 5 12.30 19.67 7.28
N LYS A 6 12.69 20.30 6.16
CA LYS A 6 12.62 19.69 4.84
C LYS A 6 13.54 18.47 4.83
N THR A 7 12.99 17.29 5.02
CA THR A 7 13.68 16.05 4.62
C THR A 7 14.20 16.26 3.19
N PRO A 8 15.47 16.00 2.87
CA PRO A 8 16.00 16.16 1.53
C PRO A 8 15.42 15.09 0.61
N GLY A 9 14.15 15.26 0.22
CA GLY A 9 13.43 14.38 -0.68
C GLY A 9 13.70 14.76 -2.11
N ARG A 10 14.20 13.83 -2.92
CA ARG A 10 14.23 14.00 -4.38
C ARG A 10 12.82 14.31 -4.86
N SER A 11 12.66 15.41 -5.60
CA SER A 11 11.36 15.89 -6.07
C SER A 11 10.71 14.89 -7.04
N LEU A 12 9.42 14.60 -6.82
CA LEU A 12 8.56 13.79 -7.69
C LEU A 12 7.58 14.65 -8.51
N LYS A 13 7.89 15.93 -8.78
CA LYS A 13 6.99 16.89 -9.45
C LYS A 13 6.41 16.41 -10.78
N ASP A 14 7.17 15.61 -11.52
CA ASP A 14 6.73 15.09 -12.83
C ASP A 14 6.26 13.62 -12.74
N CYS A 15 6.17 13.07 -11.55
CA CYS A 15 5.74 11.70 -11.32
C CYS A 15 4.22 11.62 -11.30
N VAL A 16 3.66 10.73 -12.11
CA VAL A 16 2.26 10.34 -12.08
C VAL A 16 2.16 8.98 -11.40
N ALA A 17 1.55 8.96 -10.23
CA ALA A 17 1.38 7.77 -9.41
C ALA A 17 -0.07 7.34 -9.30
N VAL A 18 -0.33 6.04 -9.32
CA VAL A 18 -1.61 5.43 -8.97
C VAL A 18 -1.42 4.62 -7.70
N VAL A 19 -2.18 4.94 -6.65
CA VAL A 19 -2.15 4.20 -5.38
C VAL A 19 -3.49 3.50 -5.18
N THR A 20 -3.46 2.16 -5.16
CA THR A 20 -4.68 1.36 -4.98
C THR A 20 -5.00 1.17 -3.49
N GLY A 21 -6.29 1.26 -3.12
CA GLY A 21 -6.71 1.12 -1.73
C GLY A 21 -6.21 2.25 -0.82
N ALA A 22 -6.29 3.51 -1.28
CA ALA A 22 -5.66 4.66 -0.63
C ALA A 22 -6.62 5.52 0.22
N SER A 23 -7.76 4.98 0.64
CA SER A 23 -8.70 5.71 1.51
C SER A 23 -8.24 5.83 2.97
N ARG A 24 -7.39 4.91 3.45
CA ARG A 24 -6.89 4.82 4.83
C ARG A 24 -5.62 3.97 4.89
N GLY A 25 -5.06 3.79 6.08
CA GLY A 25 -3.95 2.88 6.38
C GLY A 25 -2.72 3.11 5.50
N ALA A 26 -2.09 2.02 5.10
CA ALA A 26 -0.89 2.02 4.26
C ALA A 26 -1.06 2.85 2.98
N GLY A 27 -2.16 2.65 2.25
CA GLY A 27 -2.41 3.35 0.98
C GLY A 27 -2.53 4.85 1.14
N ARG A 28 -3.19 5.33 2.22
CA ARG A 28 -3.23 6.76 2.55
C ARG A 28 -1.84 7.28 2.88
N GLY A 29 -1.09 6.58 3.74
CA GLY A 29 0.27 6.98 4.09
C GLY A 29 1.19 7.11 2.88
N ILE A 30 1.09 6.17 1.93
CA ILE A 30 1.84 6.20 0.66
C ILE A 30 1.42 7.40 -0.18
N ALA A 31 0.12 7.60 -0.40
CA ALA A 31 -0.38 8.70 -1.22
C ALA A 31 0.06 10.06 -0.67
N VAL A 32 -0.02 10.24 0.64
CA VAL A 32 0.35 11.47 1.36
C VAL A 32 1.85 11.77 1.19
N GLU A 33 2.74 10.80 1.35
CA GLU A 33 4.19 11.01 1.20
C GLU A 33 4.60 11.26 -0.26
N LEU A 34 3.95 10.60 -1.23
CA LEU A 34 4.12 10.91 -2.65
C LEU A 34 3.69 12.34 -2.96
N GLY A 35 2.57 12.80 -2.36
CA GLY A 35 2.12 14.18 -2.47
C GLY A 35 3.08 15.17 -1.86
N ALA A 36 3.63 14.90 -0.68
CA ALA A 36 4.63 15.73 -0.04
C ALA A 36 5.93 15.84 -0.87
N ALA A 37 6.24 14.82 -1.67
CA ALA A 37 7.33 14.85 -2.64
C ALA A 37 6.97 15.58 -3.96
N GLY A 38 5.72 16.02 -4.14
CA GLY A 38 5.26 16.83 -5.28
C GLY A 38 4.61 16.03 -6.41
N ALA A 39 4.33 14.74 -6.23
CA ALA A 39 3.73 13.89 -7.27
C ALA A 39 2.26 14.26 -7.57
N THR A 40 1.83 13.94 -8.80
CA THR A 40 0.41 13.77 -9.11
C THR A 40 -0.02 12.36 -8.70
N VAL A 41 -0.95 12.25 -7.75
CA VAL A 41 -1.37 10.99 -7.16
C VAL A 41 -2.85 10.72 -7.44
N TYR A 42 -3.12 9.67 -8.20
CA TYR A 42 -4.46 9.12 -8.32
C TYR A 42 -4.73 8.25 -7.10
N VAL A 43 -5.55 8.77 -6.20
CA VAL A 43 -5.95 8.14 -4.94
C VAL A 43 -7.17 7.29 -5.21
N THR A 44 -7.05 5.97 -5.14
CA THR A 44 -8.11 5.09 -5.61
C THR A 44 -8.63 4.14 -4.52
N GLY A 45 -9.91 3.83 -4.57
CA GLY A 45 -10.60 2.97 -3.61
C GLY A 45 -12.11 3.11 -3.69
N ARG A 46 -12.83 2.39 -2.84
CA ARG A 46 -14.31 2.40 -2.84
C ARG A 46 -14.91 3.48 -1.93
N SER A 47 -14.22 3.78 -0.82
CA SER A 47 -14.73 4.69 0.21
C SER A 47 -14.62 6.14 -0.23
N LYS A 48 -15.76 6.79 -0.43
CA LYS A 48 -15.89 8.22 -0.66
C LYS A 48 -16.42 8.92 0.58
N ARG A 49 -16.21 10.23 0.70
CA ARG A 49 -16.71 11.04 1.82
C ARG A 49 -18.23 10.92 1.95
N GLU A 50 -18.96 10.97 0.84
CA GLU A 50 -20.42 10.87 0.79
C GLU A 50 -20.95 9.43 0.81
N ARG A 51 -20.10 8.45 0.55
CA ARG A 51 -20.43 7.03 0.52
C ARG A 51 -19.27 6.23 1.11
N PRO A 52 -19.18 6.09 2.44
CA PRO A 52 -18.24 5.17 3.07
C PRO A 52 -18.46 3.75 2.54
N ALA A 53 -17.38 3.02 2.28
CA ALA A 53 -17.53 1.61 1.95
C ALA A 53 -17.82 0.83 3.23
N ASP A 54 -18.66 -0.19 3.10
CA ASP A 54 -18.94 -1.13 4.17
C ASP A 54 -17.65 -1.78 4.67
N THR A 55 -17.58 -1.96 5.94
CA THR A 55 -16.37 -2.23 6.69
C THR A 55 -16.07 -3.70 6.89
N TYR A 56 -14.90 -3.99 7.41
CA TYR A 56 -14.38 -5.24 7.95
C TYR A 56 -15.26 -5.85 9.08
N GLY A 57 -16.57 -5.88 8.90
CA GLY A 57 -17.58 -6.08 9.95
C GLY A 57 -17.54 -7.42 10.72
N GLN A 58 -16.68 -8.36 10.36
CA GLN A 58 -16.66 -9.67 11.03
C GLN A 58 -15.25 -10.16 11.41
N LEU A 59 -14.23 -9.46 11.01
CA LEU A 59 -12.88 -9.90 11.31
C LEU A 59 -12.44 -9.42 12.68
N MET A 60 -12.11 -10.33 13.55
CA MET A 60 -11.76 -10.14 14.96
C MET A 60 -12.98 -9.69 15.77
N ALA A 61 -13.16 -10.20 16.95
CA ALA A 61 -14.21 -9.88 17.93
C ALA A 61 -14.36 -8.37 18.29
N LEU A 62 -14.14 -7.49 17.34
CA LEU A 62 -14.36 -6.06 17.36
C LEU A 62 -15.79 -5.79 16.85
N SER A 63 -16.75 -6.50 17.44
CA SER A 63 -18.19 -6.38 17.14
C SER A 63 -18.75 -4.96 17.26
N ASP A 64 -17.96 -4.03 17.79
CA ASP A 64 -18.32 -2.63 18.00
C ASP A 64 -17.59 -1.68 17.03
N LEU A 65 -16.83 -2.19 16.04
CA LEU A 65 -16.18 -1.33 15.07
C LEU A 65 -17.19 -0.71 14.10
N VAL A 66 -17.59 0.49 14.47
CA VAL A 66 -18.06 1.53 13.58
C VAL A 66 -17.14 1.63 12.35
N ALA A 67 -17.67 1.98 11.20
CA ALA A 67 -16.94 2.20 9.96
C ALA A 67 -15.60 2.90 10.20
N LEU A 68 -14.49 2.27 9.76
CA LEU A 68 -13.17 2.88 9.87
C LEU A 68 -13.13 4.21 9.12
N PRO A 69 -12.52 5.26 9.70
CA PRO A 69 -12.47 6.58 9.09
C PRO A 69 -11.63 6.58 7.79
N GLY A 70 -11.83 7.60 6.99
CA GLY A 70 -11.04 7.88 5.79
C GLY A 70 -11.76 7.58 4.47
N SER A 71 -11.54 8.46 3.53
CA SER A 71 -12.03 8.38 2.17
C SER A 71 -10.91 8.69 1.16
N ILE A 72 -11.15 8.35 -0.10
CA ILE A 72 -10.22 8.74 -1.18
C ILE A 72 -10.23 10.27 -1.38
N ASP A 73 -11.35 10.91 -1.09
CA ASP A 73 -11.50 12.37 -1.22
C ASP A 73 -10.65 13.08 -0.16
N ASP A 74 -10.71 12.65 1.12
CA ASP A 74 -9.90 13.24 2.21
C ASP A 74 -8.40 13.02 1.97
N THR A 75 -8.04 11.84 1.46
CA THR A 75 -6.63 11.55 1.12
C THR A 75 -6.15 12.42 -0.05
N ALA A 76 -6.97 12.63 -1.09
CA ALA A 76 -6.60 13.47 -2.23
C ALA A 76 -6.48 14.95 -1.82
N ASP A 77 -7.34 15.43 -0.92
CA ASP A 77 -7.23 16.78 -0.36
C ASP A 77 -5.92 16.94 0.43
N GLU A 78 -5.54 15.93 1.22
CA GLU A 78 -4.30 15.95 1.99
C GLU A 78 -3.04 15.91 1.10
N VAL A 79 -3.05 15.08 0.05
CA VAL A 79 -1.99 15.08 -0.99
C VAL A 79 -1.81 16.48 -1.57
N THR A 80 -2.90 17.15 -1.90
CA THR A 80 -2.86 18.51 -2.49
C THR A 80 -2.37 19.54 -1.48
N ARG A 81 -2.83 19.46 -0.24
CA ARG A 81 -2.40 20.35 0.85
C ARG A 81 -0.89 20.28 1.12
N LEU A 82 -0.28 19.11 0.88
CA LEU A 82 1.17 18.89 1.09
C LEU A 82 2.03 19.24 -0.13
N GLY A 83 1.45 19.76 -1.22
CA GLY A 83 2.19 20.29 -2.36
C GLY A 83 2.19 19.40 -3.60
N GLY A 84 1.55 18.23 -3.56
CA GLY A 84 1.29 17.39 -4.72
C GLY A 84 -0.02 17.77 -5.42
N ARG A 85 -0.49 16.88 -6.30
CA ARG A 85 -1.81 16.95 -6.92
C ARG A 85 -2.58 15.67 -6.64
N GLY A 86 -3.52 15.69 -5.70
CA GLY A 86 -4.39 14.57 -5.36
C GLY A 86 -5.61 14.49 -6.27
N ILE A 87 -5.89 13.31 -6.82
CA ILE A 87 -7.03 13.06 -7.68
C ILE A 87 -7.77 11.82 -7.17
N ALA A 88 -8.92 12.02 -6.53
CA ALA A 88 -9.74 10.91 -6.06
C ALA A 88 -10.47 10.23 -7.21
N VAL A 89 -10.32 8.91 -7.32
CA VAL A 89 -11.01 8.10 -8.31
C VAL A 89 -11.62 6.88 -7.65
N ARG A 90 -12.97 6.80 -7.64
CA ARG A 90 -13.63 5.60 -7.14
C ARG A 90 -13.30 4.42 -8.05
N CYS A 91 -12.84 3.33 -7.44
CA CYS A 91 -12.53 2.08 -8.11
C CYS A 91 -12.75 0.91 -7.15
N ASP A 92 -13.52 -0.07 -7.54
CA ASP A 92 -13.51 -1.38 -6.93
C ASP A 92 -12.42 -2.22 -7.61
N HIS A 93 -11.34 -2.48 -6.88
CA HIS A 93 -10.18 -3.19 -7.42
C HIS A 93 -10.44 -4.69 -7.66
N THR A 94 -11.61 -5.22 -7.28
CA THR A 94 -12.06 -6.57 -7.65
C THR A 94 -12.76 -6.60 -9.01
N SER A 95 -13.21 -5.44 -9.51
CA SER A 95 -13.92 -5.27 -10.78
C SER A 95 -12.93 -5.01 -11.92
N GLU A 96 -12.86 -5.90 -12.90
CA GLU A 96 -12.04 -5.69 -14.11
C GLU A 96 -12.44 -4.43 -14.86
N GLN A 97 -13.75 -4.14 -14.91
CA GLN A 97 -14.29 -2.98 -15.59
C GLN A 97 -13.87 -1.67 -14.91
N ASP A 98 -13.97 -1.60 -13.55
CA ASP A 98 -13.56 -0.41 -12.79
C ASP A 98 -12.07 -0.16 -12.96
N VAL A 99 -11.25 -1.22 -12.86
CA VAL A 99 -9.79 -1.13 -13.01
C VAL A 99 -9.41 -0.68 -14.42
N ALA A 100 -10.01 -1.26 -15.46
CA ALA A 100 -9.76 -0.82 -16.85
C ALA A 100 -10.16 0.65 -17.06
N ALA A 101 -11.31 1.07 -16.54
CA ALA A 101 -11.78 2.45 -16.63
C ALA A 101 -10.85 3.43 -15.89
N LEU A 102 -10.33 3.03 -14.71
CA LEU A 102 -9.34 3.81 -13.98
C LEU A 102 -8.10 4.09 -14.84
N PHE A 103 -7.46 3.06 -15.37
CA PHE A 103 -6.22 3.22 -16.14
C PHE A 103 -6.44 3.96 -17.47
N ALA A 104 -7.56 3.73 -18.16
CA ALA A 104 -7.95 4.51 -19.32
C ALA A 104 -8.15 6.00 -19.00
N ARG A 105 -8.69 6.31 -17.81
CA ARG A 105 -8.80 7.70 -17.34
C ARG A 105 -7.42 8.31 -17.09
N VAL A 106 -6.54 7.61 -16.38
CA VAL A 106 -5.19 8.15 -16.09
C VAL A 106 -4.41 8.38 -17.39
N GLU A 107 -4.46 7.43 -18.34
CA GLU A 107 -3.79 7.59 -19.63
C GLU A 107 -4.35 8.79 -20.41
N ARG A 108 -5.67 9.01 -20.43
CA ARG A 108 -6.29 10.17 -21.07
C ARG A 108 -5.91 11.49 -20.39
N ASP A 109 -5.91 11.52 -19.04
CA ASP A 109 -5.75 12.76 -18.26
C ASP A 109 -4.27 13.17 -18.11
N ALA A 110 -3.35 12.21 -18.06
CA ALA A 110 -1.92 12.43 -17.81
C ALA A 110 -0.99 11.92 -18.93
N GLY A 111 -1.45 11.04 -19.81
CA GLY A 111 -0.65 10.46 -20.89
C GLY A 111 0.45 9.50 -20.44
N ARG A 112 0.66 9.33 -19.14
CA ARG A 112 1.73 8.53 -18.55
C ARG A 112 1.36 8.00 -17.16
N ILE A 113 2.05 6.95 -16.74
CA ILE A 113 2.08 6.45 -15.36
C ILE A 113 3.51 6.05 -15.04
N ASP A 114 4.10 6.68 -14.02
CA ASP A 114 5.48 6.41 -13.59
C ASP A 114 5.54 5.39 -12.46
N LEU A 115 4.51 5.39 -11.61
CA LEU A 115 4.42 4.53 -10.44
C LEU A 115 3.01 3.93 -10.32
N LEU A 116 2.94 2.61 -10.23
CA LEU A 116 1.79 1.90 -9.69
C LEU A 116 2.14 1.36 -8.30
N VAL A 117 1.31 1.69 -7.30
CA VAL A 117 1.38 1.05 -5.99
C VAL A 117 0.20 0.10 -5.83
N ASN A 118 0.49 -1.19 -5.91
CA ASN A 118 -0.44 -2.26 -5.59
C ASN A 118 -0.53 -2.40 -4.07
N ASN A 119 -1.58 -1.82 -3.49
CA ASN A 119 -1.79 -1.82 -2.04
C ASN A 119 -3.22 -2.26 -1.65
N ALA A 120 -4.20 -2.22 -2.56
CA ALA A 120 -5.57 -2.63 -2.26
C ALA A 120 -5.60 -4.05 -1.67
N TRP A 121 -6.15 -4.18 -0.46
CA TRP A 121 -6.30 -5.43 0.25
C TRP A 121 -7.71 -5.59 0.80
N GLY A 122 -8.45 -6.56 0.31
CA GLY A 122 -9.79 -6.91 0.77
C GLY A 122 -9.88 -8.34 1.33
N GLY A 123 -8.75 -9.03 1.50
CA GLY A 123 -8.71 -10.44 1.91
C GLY A 123 -9.38 -10.72 3.26
N HIS A 124 -9.53 -9.71 4.08
CA HIS A 124 -10.20 -9.83 5.37
C HIS A 124 -11.71 -9.48 5.32
N GLU A 125 -12.22 -8.87 4.26
CA GLU A 125 -13.59 -8.33 4.23
C GLU A 125 -14.68 -9.39 4.33
N THR A 126 -14.44 -10.56 3.76
CA THR A 126 -15.37 -11.70 3.76
C THR A 126 -14.80 -12.92 4.50
N PHE A 127 -13.70 -12.73 5.23
CA PHE A 127 -13.12 -13.78 6.05
C PHE A 127 -14.05 -14.12 7.21
N THR A 128 -14.19 -15.41 7.53
CA THR A 128 -15.04 -15.90 8.60
C THR A 128 -14.31 -16.89 9.51
N GLY A 129 -14.71 -16.95 10.76
CA GLY A 129 -14.12 -17.84 11.76
C GLY A 129 -12.91 -17.23 12.48
N VAL A 130 -12.24 -18.04 13.27
CA VAL A 130 -11.04 -17.65 14.04
C VAL A 130 -9.85 -17.58 13.10
N PHE A 131 -9.15 -16.46 13.09
CA PHE A 131 -8.07 -16.21 12.13
C PHE A 131 -6.90 -17.21 12.26
N GLU A 132 -6.53 -17.58 13.47
CA GLU A 132 -5.45 -18.51 13.80
C GLU A 132 -5.91 -19.97 13.88
N ALA A 133 -7.14 -20.31 13.44
CA ALA A 133 -7.58 -21.70 13.38
C ALA A 133 -6.71 -22.51 12.40
N PRO A 134 -6.60 -23.84 12.62
CA PRO A 134 -5.93 -24.72 11.68
C PRO A 134 -6.55 -24.65 10.28
N PHE A 135 -5.76 -24.76 9.22
CA PHE A 135 -6.26 -24.57 7.84
C PHE A 135 -7.38 -25.54 7.45
N TRP A 136 -7.43 -26.74 8.06
CA TRP A 136 -8.49 -27.73 7.79
C TRP A 136 -9.83 -27.39 8.45
N GLU A 137 -9.88 -26.41 9.33
CA GLU A 137 -11.10 -25.87 9.95
C GLU A 137 -11.61 -24.61 9.25
N HIS A 138 -10.78 -24.00 8.39
CA HIS A 138 -11.20 -22.84 7.61
C HIS A 138 -12.12 -23.24 6.45
N PRO A 139 -13.23 -22.51 6.22
CA PRO A 139 -14.00 -22.69 5.00
C PRO A 139 -13.18 -22.23 3.78
N LEU A 140 -13.33 -22.90 2.64
CA LEU A 140 -12.63 -22.54 1.41
C LEU A 140 -12.95 -21.13 0.90
N SER A 141 -14.10 -20.56 1.27
CA SER A 141 -14.41 -19.16 1.00
C SER A 141 -13.40 -18.17 1.58
N ASN A 142 -12.64 -18.55 2.63
CA ASN A 142 -11.54 -17.74 3.13
C ASN A 142 -10.34 -17.70 2.15
N TRP A 143 -10.12 -18.79 1.41
CA TRP A 143 -9.17 -18.80 0.29
C TRP A 143 -9.61 -17.80 -0.79
N ASP A 144 -10.86 -17.86 -1.25
CA ASP A 144 -11.40 -16.97 -2.27
C ASP A 144 -11.27 -15.49 -1.80
N SER A 145 -11.59 -15.23 -0.53
CA SER A 145 -11.42 -13.89 0.06
C SER A 145 -9.97 -13.39 -0.04
N MET A 146 -8.99 -14.21 0.38
CA MET A 146 -7.57 -13.83 0.38
C MET A 146 -7.01 -13.66 -1.04
N PHE A 147 -7.40 -14.53 -1.97
CA PHE A 147 -6.85 -14.51 -3.33
C PHE A 147 -7.60 -13.58 -4.28
N ASP A 148 -8.92 -13.59 -4.30
CA ASP A 148 -9.69 -12.75 -5.24
C ASP A 148 -9.66 -11.27 -4.84
N ARG A 149 -9.73 -11.00 -3.52
CA ARG A 149 -9.74 -9.63 -2.99
C ARG A 149 -8.37 -9.14 -2.54
N GLY A 150 -7.37 -9.99 -2.51
CA GLY A 150 -6.00 -9.68 -2.11
C GLY A 150 -5.03 -9.76 -3.27
N VAL A 151 -4.77 -10.95 -3.80
CA VAL A 151 -3.73 -11.18 -4.82
C VAL A 151 -4.18 -10.75 -6.22
N ARG A 152 -5.39 -11.13 -6.63
CA ARG A 152 -5.93 -10.85 -7.96
C ARG A 152 -6.04 -9.35 -8.24
N ASN A 153 -6.34 -8.52 -7.24
CA ASN A 153 -6.37 -7.06 -7.37
C ASN A 153 -5.05 -6.50 -7.91
N HIS A 154 -3.93 -6.98 -7.37
CA HIS A 154 -2.59 -6.56 -7.77
C HIS A 154 -2.27 -6.97 -9.20
N LEU A 155 -2.65 -8.20 -9.58
CA LEU A 155 -2.47 -8.67 -10.96
C LEU A 155 -3.31 -7.84 -11.94
N LEU A 156 -4.57 -7.54 -11.63
CA LEU A 156 -5.46 -6.75 -12.49
C LEU A 156 -4.91 -5.36 -12.76
N ALA A 157 -4.52 -4.64 -11.71
CA ALA A 157 -3.95 -3.31 -11.86
C ALA A 157 -2.63 -3.33 -12.65
N SER A 158 -1.75 -4.29 -12.36
CA SER A 158 -0.48 -4.45 -13.07
C SER A 158 -0.68 -4.78 -14.54
N ARG A 159 -1.62 -5.68 -14.87
CA ARG A 159 -1.96 -6.03 -16.26
C ARG A 159 -2.45 -4.81 -17.06
N CYS A 160 -3.21 -3.93 -16.43
CA CYS A 160 -3.71 -2.72 -17.10
C CYS A 160 -2.61 -1.67 -17.32
N VAL A 161 -1.68 -1.50 -16.38
CA VAL A 161 -0.63 -0.47 -16.49
C VAL A 161 0.57 -0.92 -17.33
N ALA A 162 0.89 -2.21 -17.34
CA ALA A 162 2.11 -2.72 -17.97
C ALA A 162 2.25 -2.30 -19.45
N PRO A 163 1.22 -2.37 -20.33
CA PRO A 163 1.37 -1.93 -21.71
C PRO A 163 1.77 -0.45 -21.85
N LEU A 164 1.27 0.42 -20.97
CA LEU A 164 1.62 1.84 -20.98
C LEU A 164 3.08 2.03 -20.54
N MET A 165 3.51 1.45 -19.43
CA MET A 165 4.89 1.53 -18.94
C MET A 165 5.89 0.94 -19.94
N VAL A 166 5.54 -0.16 -20.60
CA VAL A 166 6.35 -0.79 -21.67
C VAL A 166 6.54 0.17 -22.86
N ARG A 167 5.47 0.85 -23.31
CA ARG A 167 5.59 1.88 -24.36
C ARG A 167 6.47 3.07 -23.91
N GLN A 168 6.39 3.45 -22.64
CA GLN A 168 7.20 4.52 -22.03
C GLN A 168 8.67 4.12 -21.86
N LYS A 169 8.97 2.81 -21.87
CA LYS A 169 10.29 2.23 -21.49
C LYS A 169 10.77 2.71 -20.11
N LYS A 170 9.83 2.94 -19.23
CA LYS A 170 10.04 3.44 -17.87
C LYS A 170 8.82 3.21 -17.01
N GLY A 171 9.02 2.82 -15.77
CA GLY A 171 7.98 2.67 -14.76
C GLY A 171 8.46 1.89 -13.55
N LEU A 172 7.70 2.01 -12.46
CA LEU A 172 7.87 1.23 -11.25
C LEU A 172 6.53 0.65 -10.81
N VAL A 173 6.48 -0.66 -10.63
CA VAL A 173 5.37 -1.35 -9.96
C VAL A 173 5.85 -1.75 -8.57
N ALA A 174 5.30 -1.11 -7.53
CA ALA A 174 5.58 -1.43 -6.13
C ALA A 174 4.39 -2.19 -5.54
N THR A 175 4.62 -3.40 -5.05
CA THR A 175 3.58 -4.25 -4.46
C THR A 175 3.78 -4.30 -2.94
N THR A 176 2.81 -3.82 -2.17
CA THR A 176 2.86 -3.93 -0.71
C THR A 176 2.53 -5.36 -0.28
N THR A 177 3.33 -5.89 0.62
CA THR A 177 3.15 -7.24 1.15
C THR A 177 3.50 -7.25 2.63
N PHE A 178 3.47 -8.41 3.25
CA PHE A 178 4.15 -8.67 4.52
C PHE A 178 5.06 -9.87 4.33
N TRP A 179 6.34 -9.72 4.63
CA TRP A 179 7.33 -10.77 4.43
C TRP A 179 8.28 -10.83 5.63
N ASP A 180 8.36 -11.99 6.24
CA ASP A 180 9.22 -12.27 7.38
C ASP A 180 10.22 -13.39 7.04
N ARG A 181 11.03 -13.18 6.00
CA ARG A 181 12.16 -14.04 5.61
C ARG A 181 11.85 -15.55 5.57
N GLY A 182 10.59 -15.91 5.28
CA GLY A 182 10.16 -17.30 5.18
C GLY A 182 9.59 -17.90 6.47
N HIS A 183 9.37 -17.09 7.51
CA HIS A 183 8.59 -17.53 8.67
C HIS A 183 7.10 -17.61 8.32
N TYR A 184 6.40 -18.52 8.98
CA TYR A 184 4.96 -18.69 8.82
C TYR A 184 4.18 -17.51 9.40
N LEU A 185 3.42 -16.83 8.53
CA LEU A 185 2.80 -15.56 8.88
C LEU A 185 1.52 -15.74 9.69
N ARG A 186 1.52 -15.20 10.91
CA ARG A 186 0.34 -15.00 11.77
C ARG A 186 -0.50 -16.24 12.04
N GLY A 187 0.06 -17.44 11.90
CA GLY A 187 -0.69 -18.68 12.16
C GLY A 187 -1.85 -18.93 11.19
N ASN A 188 -1.88 -18.32 10.01
CA ASN A 188 -2.94 -18.50 9.02
C ASN A 188 -2.37 -18.85 7.65
N LEU A 189 -2.64 -20.09 7.19
CA LEU A 189 -2.10 -20.60 5.93
C LEU A 189 -2.56 -19.80 4.71
N PHE A 190 -3.83 -19.40 4.63
CA PHE A 190 -4.36 -18.68 3.47
C PHE A 190 -3.78 -17.26 3.38
N TYR A 191 -3.61 -16.60 4.52
CA TYR A 191 -2.95 -15.30 4.60
C TYR A 191 -1.47 -15.39 4.21
N ASP A 192 -0.75 -16.37 4.76
CA ASP A 192 0.66 -16.63 4.45
C ASP A 192 0.87 -16.85 2.96
N LEU A 193 0.09 -17.77 2.37
CA LEU A 193 0.14 -18.05 0.93
C LEU A 193 -0.20 -16.82 0.08
N ALA A 194 -1.19 -16.02 0.47
CA ALA A 194 -1.53 -14.81 -0.25
C ALA A 194 -0.39 -13.78 -0.22
N LYS A 195 0.25 -13.58 0.95
CA LYS A 195 1.40 -12.67 1.07
C LYS A 195 2.63 -13.18 0.32
N ALA A 196 2.92 -14.48 0.39
CA ALA A 196 3.96 -15.12 -0.42
C ALA A 196 3.67 -14.98 -1.93
N SER A 197 2.41 -15.14 -2.36
CA SER A 197 2.00 -14.93 -3.76
C SER A 197 2.25 -13.52 -4.25
N MET A 198 2.08 -12.50 -3.42
CA MET A 198 2.38 -11.11 -3.77
C MET A 198 3.88 -10.88 -4.01
N THR A 199 4.75 -11.49 -3.18
CA THR A 199 6.19 -11.42 -3.41
C THR A 199 6.58 -12.12 -4.70
N ARG A 200 5.97 -13.29 -4.96
CA ARG A 200 6.23 -14.04 -6.19
C ARG A 200 5.70 -13.35 -7.43
N LEU A 201 4.54 -12.69 -7.32
CA LEU A 201 3.97 -11.86 -8.39
C LEU A 201 4.92 -10.71 -8.76
N ALA A 202 5.43 -9.97 -7.77
CA ALA A 202 6.40 -8.89 -8.01
C ALA A 202 7.68 -9.40 -8.68
N PHE A 203 8.21 -10.54 -8.23
CA PHE A 203 9.37 -11.20 -8.85
C PHE A 203 9.09 -11.60 -10.30
N GLY A 204 7.94 -12.26 -10.57
CA GLY A 204 7.58 -12.71 -11.93
C GLY A 204 7.42 -11.53 -12.88
N MET A 205 6.70 -10.47 -12.45
CA MET A 205 6.57 -9.24 -13.23
C MET A 205 7.93 -8.59 -13.52
N ALA A 206 8.88 -8.63 -12.57
CA ALA A 206 10.22 -8.10 -12.79
C ALA A 206 10.95 -8.83 -13.93
N GLN A 207 10.80 -10.17 -14.04
CA GLN A 207 11.45 -10.93 -15.13
C GLN A 207 10.91 -10.52 -16.51
N GLU A 208 9.59 -10.27 -16.60
CA GLU A 208 8.94 -9.89 -17.85
C GLU A 208 9.11 -8.41 -18.21
N LEU A 209 9.15 -7.53 -17.21
CA LEU A 209 9.18 -6.07 -17.39
C LEU A 209 10.60 -5.48 -17.51
N LYS A 210 11.60 -6.13 -16.93
CA LYS A 210 13.01 -5.66 -16.95
C LYS A 210 13.55 -5.39 -18.36
N PRO A 211 13.30 -6.22 -19.39
CA PRO A 211 13.75 -5.93 -20.75
C PRO A 211 13.15 -4.65 -21.35
N HIS A 212 12.09 -4.16 -20.77
CA HIS A 212 11.37 -2.96 -21.20
C HIS A 212 11.68 -1.71 -20.36
N GLY A 213 12.66 -1.78 -19.46
CA GLY A 213 13.03 -0.65 -18.59
C GLY A 213 12.02 -0.35 -17.47
N VAL A 214 11.20 -1.31 -17.10
CA VAL A 214 10.21 -1.18 -16.02
C VAL A 214 10.59 -2.06 -14.84
N ALA A 215 10.69 -1.46 -13.66
CA ALA A 215 10.99 -2.17 -12.42
C ALA A 215 9.71 -2.71 -11.75
N SER A 216 9.85 -3.84 -11.08
CA SER A 216 8.80 -4.37 -10.19
C SER A 216 9.43 -4.86 -8.90
N VAL A 217 8.93 -4.38 -7.76
CA VAL A 217 9.43 -4.74 -6.42
C VAL A 217 8.28 -5.08 -5.48
N ALA A 218 8.56 -5.94 -4.49
CA ALA A 218 7.70 -6.10 -3.33
C ALA A 218 8.25 -5.26 -2.18
N VAL A 219 7.38 -4.55 -1.45
CA VAL A 219 7.78 -3.73 -0.29
C VAL A 219 7.04 -4.23 0.94
N SER A 220 7.81 -4.62 1.96
CA SER A 220 7.30 -5.16 3.20
C SER A 220 7.49 -4.16 4.33
N PRO A 221 6.40 -3.55 4.84
CA PRO A 221 6.43 -2.77 6.08
C PRO A 221 6.63 -3.68 7.29
N GLY A 222 6.88 -3.05 8.44
CA GLY A 222 6.74 -3.69 9.74
C GLY A 222 5.29 -3.74 10.23
N TRP A 223 5.12 -3.80 11.54
CA TRP A 223 3.79 -3.69 12.15
C TRP A 223 3.31 -2.24 12.13
N MET A 224 2.37 -1.93 11.24
CA MET A 224 1.86 -0.57 11.08
C MET A 224 0.73 -0.27 12.07
N ARG A 225 0.79 0.89 12.73
CA ARG A 225 -0.32 1.44 13.52
C ARG A 225 -1.35 2.11 12.59
N THR A 226 -2.02 1.32 11.78
CA THR A 226 -3.14 1.79 10.97
C THR A 226 -4.34 2.15 11.84
N GLU A 227 -5.34 2.84 11.28
CA GLU A 227 -6.59 3.16 11.97
C GLU A 227 -7.26 1.91 12.55
N PHE A 228 -7.13 0.77 11.84
CA PHE A 228 -7.62 -0.54 12.31
C PHE A 228 -6.86 -1.03 13.56
N VAL A 229 -5.53 -0.96 13.53
CA VAL A 229 -4.68 -1.38 14.67
C VAL A 229 -4.91 -0.47 15.87
N LEU A 230 -4.93 0.85 15.65
CA LEU A 230 -5.19 1.82 16.70
C LEU A 230 -6.56 1.62 17.35
N ALA A 231 -7.61 1.43 16.56
CA ALA A 231 -8.94 1.13 17.07
C ALA A 231 -8.99 -0.16 17.90
N GLY A 232 -8.31 -1.21 17.43
CA GLY A 232 -8.19 -2.49 18.17
C GLY A 232 -7.51 -2.35 19.52
N HIS A 233 -6.59 -1.40 19.66
CA HIS A 233 -5.90 -1.07 20.92
C HIS A 233 -6.56 0.09 21.69
N LYS A 234 -7.76 0.53 21.27
CA LYS A 234 -8.49 1.66 21.88
C LYS A 234 -7.62 2.91 22.00
N SER A 235 -6.92 3.26 20.92
CA SER A 235 -5.99 4.37 20.83
C SER A 235 -6.17 5.12 19.49
N ASP A 236 -5.42 6.20 19.32
CA ASP A 236 -5.34 7.00 18.09
C ASP A 236 -3.88 7.44 17.85
N GLU A 237 -3.63 8.19 16.76
CA GLU A 237 -2.28 8.63 16.41
C GLU A 237 -1.68 9.63 17.40
N ALA A 238 -2.50 10.32 18.21
CA ALA A 238 -2.00 11.25 19.24
C ALA A 238 -1.60 10.54 20.53
N HIS A 239 -2.21 9.38 20.84
CA HIS A 239 -2.08 8.69 22.14
C HIS A 239 -1.47 7.29 22.04
N TRP A 240 -1.02 6.83 20.88
CA TRP A 240 -0.48 5.47 20.71
C TRP A 240 0.73 5.18 21.59
N GLN A 241 1.52 6.21 21.93
CA GLN A 241 2.69 6.08 22.80
C GLN A 241 2.33 5.72 24.26
N GLU A 242 1.10 5.94 24.65
CA GLU A 242 0.57 5.53 25.96
C GLU A 242 0.28 4.03 26.03
N ARG A 243 0.43 3.33 24.91
CA ARG A 243 0.21 1.89 24.74
C ARG A 243 1.55 1.18 24.51
N PRO A 244 2.17 0.56 25.55
CA PRO A 244 3.47 -0.09 25.40
C PRO A 244 3.53 -1.16 24.31
N GLU A 245 2.40 -1.86 24.06
CA GLU A 245 2.28 -2.85 23.02
C GLU A 245 2.45 -2.25 21.60
N LEU A 246 2.16 -0.98 21.40
CA LEU A 246 2.34 -0.27 20.13
C LEU A 246 3.74 0.33 19.94
N ALA A 247 4.62 0.24 20.92
CA ALA A 247 5.95 0.86 20.87
C ALA A 247 6.81 0.42 19.68
N ARG A 248 6.59 -0.81 19.18
CA ARG A 248 7.31 -1.37 18.01
C ARG A 248 6.64 -1.06 16.68
N THR A 249 5.51 -0.36 16.68
CA THR A 249 4.80 -0.05 15.43
C THR A 249 5.45 1.09 14.67
N GLU A 250 5.27 1.07 13.36
CA GLU A 250 5.57 2.17 12.45
C GLU A 250 4.29 2.85 11.95
N SER A 251 4.38 4.12 11.55
CA SER A 251 3.24 4.80 10.93
C SER A 251 3.06 4.32 9.48
N PRO A 252 1.84 4.41 8.92
CA PRO A 252 1.62 4.20 7.49
C PRO A 252 2.47 5.10 6.59
N ARG A 253 2.86 6.29 7.06
CA ARG A 253 3.71 7.22 6.34
C ARG A 253 5.16 6.76 6.23
N TYR A 254 5.65 5.90 7.15
CA TYR A 254 6.99 5.32 7.03
C TYR A 254 7.12 4.45 5.78
N LEU A 255 6.12 3.61 5.50
CA LEU A 255 6.02 2.90 4.21
C LEU A 255 5.91 3.90 3.04
N GLY A 256 5.15 4.97 3.20
CA GLY A 256 5.01 6.02 2.19
C GLY A 256 6.36 6.65 1.81
N ARG A 257 7.20 6.96 2.80
CA ARG A 257 8.57 7.48 2.59
C ARG A 257 9.45 6.49 1.85
N ALA A 258 9.34 5.19 2.15
CA ALA A 258 10.05 4.14 1.42
C ALA A 258 9.64 4.09 -0.06
N ILE A 259 8.34 4.14 -0.36
CA ILE A 259 7.82 4.16 -1.73
C ILE A 259 8.25 5.44 -2.47
N ALA A 260 8.19 6.60 -1.83
CA ALA A 260 8.64 7.86 -2.42
C ALA A 260 10.15 7.84 -2.73
N ALA A 261 10.97 7.28 -1.83
CA ALA A 261 12.41 7.13 -2.06
C ALA A 261 12.72 6.20 -3.24
N LEU A 262 12.02 5.06 -3.34
CA LEU A 262 12.14 4.14 -4.49
C LEU A 262 11.72 4.81 -5.81
N ALA A 263 10.62 5.57 -5.80
CA ALA A 263 10.14 6.28 -6.99
C ALA A 263 11.12 7.36 -7.47
N ALA A 264 11.90 7.94 -6.55
CA ALA A 264 12.91 8.95 -6.84
C ALA A 264 14.30 8.35 -7.13
N ASP A 265 14.49 7.05 -6.96
CA ASP A 265 15.78 6.40 -7.19
C ASP A 265 16.02 6.14 -8.68
N ALA A 266 17.02 6.84 -9.25
CA ALA A 266 17.41 6.63 -10.64
C ALA A 266 17.93 5.19 -10.92
N ARG A 267 18.34 4.46 -9.89
CA ARG A 267 18.82 3.08 -9.97
C ARG A 267 17.80 2.04 -9.47
N VAL A 268 16.52 2.39 -9.41
CA VAL A 268 15.48 1.47 -8.92
C VAL A 268 15.44 0.15 -9.70
N MET A 269 15.91 0.14 -10.95
CA MET A 269 16.03 -1.08 -11.77
C MET A 269 16.97 -2.12 -11.16
N ASP A 270 17.97 -1.70 -10.37
CA ASP A 270 18.91 -2.63 -9.70
C ASP A 270 18.20 -3.47 -8.63
N LYS A 271 17.09 -2.93 -8.08
CA LYS A 271 16.25 -3.58 -7.06
C LYS A 271 15.09 -4.41 -7.64
N SER A 272 14.93 -4.40 -8.97
CA SER A 272 13.80 -5.08 -9.61
C SER A 272 13.83 -6.60 -9.36
N GLY A 273 12.73 -7.13 -8.85
CA GLY A 273 12.57 -8.53 -8.45
C GLY A 273 12.80 -8.80 -6.96
N GLU A 274 13.24 -7.81 -6.20
CA GLU A 274 13.54 -7.96 -4.78
C GLU A 274 12.32 -7.77 -3.88
N VAL A 275 12.43 -8.31 -2.67
CA VAL A 275 11.56 -8.03 -1.54
C VAL A 275 12.30 -7.08 -0.59
N LEU A 276 11.83 -5.85 -0.50
CA LEU A 276 12.48 -4.76 0.19
C LEU A 276 11.74 -4.45 1.50
N ARG A 277 12.44 -4.51 2.64
CA ARG A 277 11.84 -4.12 3.93
C ARG A 277 11.96 -2.61 4.13
N VAL A 278 10.91 -1.99 4.63
CA VAL A 278 10.87 -0.54 4.87
C VAL A 278 12.01 -0.10 5.80
N ALA A 279 12.30 -0.85 6.85
CA ALA A 279 13.39 -0.54 7.76
C ALA A 279 14.79 -0.55 7.10
N ASP A 280 15.02 -1.44 6.10
CA ASP A 280 16.27 -1.47 5.35
C ASP A 280 16.37 -0.29 4.40
N LEU A 281 15.27 0.04 3.71
CA LEU A 281 15.17 1.22 2.85
C LEU A 281 15.35 2.53 3.65
N ALA A 282 14.83 2.59 4.88
CA ALA A 282 15.01 3.74 5.75
C ALA A 282 16.49 3.99 6.08
N ARG A 283 17.26 2.93 6.32
CA ARG A 283 18.70 3.05 6.52
C ARG A 283 19.44 3.43 5.25
N GLU A 284 19.07 2.82 4.12
CA GLU A 284 19.71 3.08 2.82
C GLU A 284 19.45 4.52 2.34
N TYR A 285 18.22 5.00 2.44
CA TYR A 285 17.83 6.32 1.93
C TYR A 285 17.88 7.43 2.99
N GLY A 286 18.12 7.09 4.26
CA GLY A 286 18.33 8.07 5.34
C GLY A 286 17.05 8.75 5.83
N PHE A 287 15.88 8.11 5.75
CA PHE A 287 14.63 8.66 6.27
C PHE A 287 14.24 8.04 7.63
N THR A 288 13.39 8.76 8.35
CA THR A 288 12.79 8.33 9.63
C THR A 288 11.28 8.20 9.49
N ASP A 289 10.60 7.66 10.50
CA ASP A 289 9.15 7.75 10.64
C ASP A 289 8.75 9.20 11.03
N ILE A 290 7.45 9.48 11.05
CA ILE A 290 6.91 10.83 11.37
C ILE A 290 7.24 11.29 12.79
N ASP A 291 7.53 10.36 13.68
CA ASP A 291 7.95 10.59 15.06
C ASP A 291 9.48 10.69 15.23
N GLY A 292 10.23 10.72 14.13
CA GLY A 292 11.69 10.84 14.10
C GLY A 292 12.46 9.53 14.31
N ARG A 293 11.78 8.40 14.58
CA ARG A 293 12.45 7.10 14.79
C ARG A 293 12.84 6.47 13.46
N GLN A 294 13.97 5.77 13.44
CA GLN A 294 14.20 4.69 12.48
C GLN A 294 13.67 3.39 13.10
N VAL A 295 12.46 3.00 12.71
CA VAL A 295 11.82 1.79 13.23
C VAL A 295 12.54 0.56 12.69
N ALA A 296 12.93 -0.36 13.59
CA ALA A 296 13.57 -1.60 13.21
C ALA A 296 12.62 -2.50 12.41
N ALA A 297 13.20 -3.38 11.59
CA ALA A 297 12.39 -4.39 10.91
C ALA A 297 11.62 -5.22 11.95
N PHE A 298 10.33 -5.40 11.68
CA PHE A 298 9.50 -6.24 12.52
C PHE A 298 9.88 -7.72 12.27
N GLU A 299 10.14 -8.42 13.35
CA GLU A 299 10.38 -9.86 13.37
C GLU A 299 9.34 -10.50 14.30
N MET A 300 8.67 -11.56 13.79
CA MET A 300 7.69 -12.33 14.58
C MET A 300 8.37 -13.28 15.53
#